data_26fb6635e76cabbbe4741f3906623a07
#
_entry.id   26fb6635e76cabbbe4741f3906623a07
#
_cell.length_a   1.000
_cell.length_b   1.000
_cell.length_c   1.000
_cell.angle_alpha   90.00
_cell.angle_beta   90.00
_cell.angle_gamma   90.00
#
_symmetry.space_group_name_H-M   'P 1'
#
loop_
_entity.id
_entity.type
_entity.pdbx_description
1 polymer ?
#
loop_
_entity_poly.entity_id
_entity_poly.type
_entity_poly.pdbx_seq_one_letter_code
_entity_poly.pdbx_strand_id
1 'polypeptide(L)'
;MVRPVIGIISNQHMINDEYEVQAAGVINVSAVAEVAEGLPLMVPADPEKVPLADLLEACSGFVFTGGRANVHPEEYGEEETPAHGAFDRNRDRVVLPLIRALVERGQPLLGICRGFQEVNVAMGGTLYPEIRDLPGRDNHRMPPDGTLEEKFALRHNVEFSQDGVFHQLMGSQSVLTNTLHGQGIKSPGPRVVVDGHAPDGTAEAIYIDGAPGFTLSVQWHPEWNAKADPVSRPLFEAFGSACRDWADGRRARPMLRSA
;
A
#
# COMPACT_ATOMS: atom_id res chain seq x y z
N MET A 1 -12.41 -25.04 1.63
CA MET A 1 -12.95 -23.67 1.81
C MET A 1 -12.75 -22.90 0.50
N VAL A 2 -13.69 -22.04 0.13
CA VAL A 2 -13.54 -21.15 -1.03
C VAL A 2 -12.52 -20.07 -0.67
N ARG A 3 -11.59 -19.75 -1.58
CA ARG A 3 -10.60 -18.69 -1.36
C ARG A 3 -11.29 -17.33 -1.27
N PRO A 4 -10.87 -16.42 -0.36
CA PRO A 4 -11.38 -15.05 -0.35
C PRO A 4 -11.00 -14.35 -1.66
N VAL A 5 -11.93 -13.58 -2.22
CA VAL A 5 -11.65 -12.75 -3.40
C VAL A 5 -10.91 -11.50 -2.92
N ILE A 6 -9.71 -11.26 -3.44
CA ILE A 6 -8.88 -10.11 -3.09
C ILE A 6 -8.72 -9.22 -4.30
N GLY A 7 -9.24 -7.99 -4.19
CA GLY A 7 -9.11 -6.97 -5.22
C GLY A 7 -7.68 -6.42 -5.29
N ILE A 8 -7.09 -6.40 -6.49
CA ILE A 8 -5.79 -5.80 -6.77
C ILE A 8 -6.02 -4.54 -7.59
N ILE A 9 -5.77 -3.38 -7.01
CA ILE A 9 -5.98 -2.10 -7.69
C ILE A 9 -4.99 -1.96 -8.85
N SER A 10 -5.52 -1.71 -10.05
CA SER A 10 -4.74 -1.53 -11.26
C SER A 10 -4.20 -0.11 -11.41
N ASN A 11 -3.18 0.03 -12.24
CA ASN A 11 -2.63 1.29 -12.72
C ASN A 11 -3.00 1.49 -14.20
N GLN A 12 -3.19 2.72 -14.60
CA GLN A 12 -3.31 3.07 -16.01
C GLN A 12 -1.93 3.03 -16.67
N HIS A 13 -1.84 2.35 -17.80
CA HIS A 13 -0.64 2.27 -18.63
C HIS A 13 -0.99 2.50 -20.10
N MET A 14 -0.05 3.07 -20.84
CA MET A 14 -0.11 3.18 -22.29
C MET A 14 0.83 2.15 -22.93
N ILE A 15 0.31 1.28 -23.78
CA ILE A 15 1.11 0.34 -24.57
C ILE A 15 1.39 0.99 -25.94
N ASN A 16 2.67 1.08 -26.30
CA ASN A 16 3.15 1.67 -27.56
C ASN A 16 2.63 3.09 -27.82
N ASP A 17 2.35 3.88 -26.78
CA ASP A 17 1.78 5.23 -26.85
C ASP A 17 0.42 5.33 -27.59
N GLU A 18 -0.26 4.21 -27.80
CA GLU A 18 -1.51 4.13 -28.56
C GLU A 18 -2.66 3.48 -27.79
N TYR A 19 -2.35 2.50 -26.96
CA TYR A 19 -3.36 1.63 -26.36
C TYR A 19 -3.36 1.71 -24.85
N GLU A 20 -4.43 2.30 -24.30
CA GLU A 20 -4.62 2.39 -22.85
C GLU A 20 -5.04 1.06 -22.24
N VAL A 21 -4.37 0.64 -21.17
CA VAL A 21 -4.69 -0.57 -20.41
C VAL A 21 -4.70 -0.30 -18.92
N GLN A 22 -5.44 -1.12 -18.19
CA GLN A 22 -5.41 -1.21 -16.74
C GLN A 22 -4.63 -2.46 -16.34
N ALA A 23 -3.53 -2.28 -15.59
CA ALA A 23 -2.63 -3.38 -15.26
C ALA A 23 -2.10 -3.30 -13.83
N ALA A 24 -1.75 -4.46 -13.26
CA ALA A 24 -0.92 -4.57 -12.07
C ALA A 24 0.19 -5.58 -12.31
N GLY A 25 1.32 -5.43 -11.61
CA GLY A 25 2.45 -6.35 -11.74
C GLY A 25 2.07 -7.78 -11.38
N VAL A 26 2.57 -8.77 -12.13
CA VAL A 26 2.38 -10.20 -11.85
C VAL A 26 2.83 -10.56 -10.42
N ILE A 27 3.83 -9.86 -9.89
CA ILE A 27 4.30 -10.02 -8.51
C ILE A 27 3.20 -9.82 -7.47
N ASN A 28 2.28 -8.86 -7.69
CA ASN A 28 1.11 -8.67 -6.81
C ASN A 28 0.14 -9.84 -6.91
N VAL A 29 -0.10 -10.35 -8.13
CA VAL A 29 -0.97 -11.52 -8.37
C VAL A 29 -0.40 -12.74 -7.67
N SER A 30 0.92 -12.98 -7.80
CA SER A 30 1.61 -14.09 -7.14
C SER A 30 1.58 -13.98 -5.63
N ALA A 31 1.84 -12.79 -5.06
CA ALA A 31 1.80 -12.58 -3.61
C ALA A 31 0.40 -12.86 -3.04
N VAL A 32 -0.66 -12.40 -3.71
CA VAL A 32 -2.05 -12.67 -3.31
C VAL A 32 -2.39 -14.17 -3.44
N ALA A 33 -2.04 -14.79 -4.57
CA ALA A 33 -2.43 -16.18 -4.83
C ALA A 33 -1.68 -17.21 -4.00
N GLU A 34 -0.36 -16.99 -3.78
CA GLU A 34 0.55 -17.97 -3.22
C GLU A 34 0.86 -17.74 -1.73
N VAL A 35 0.78 -16.51 -1.23
CA VAL A 35 1.11 -16.17 0.15
C VAL A 35 -0.14 -15.79 0.94
N ALA A 36 -0.96 -14.85 0.44
CA ALA A 36 -2.23 -14.52 1.08
C ALA A 36 -3.30 -15.62 0.88
N GLU A 37 -3.08 -16.58 -0.02
CA GLU A 37 -3.98 -17.69 -0.36
C GLU A 37 -5.37 -17.23 -0.83
N GLY A 38 -5.43 -16.03 -1.44
CA GLY A 38 -6.63 -15.44 -2.02
C GLY A 38 -6.82 -15.77 -3.50
N LEU A 39 -8.02 -15.46 -4.02
CA LEU A 39 -8.29 -15.38 -5.46
C LEU A 39 -8.01 -13.93 -5.91
N PRO A 40 -6.93 -13.68 -6.68
CA PRO A 40 -6.62 -12.34 -7.15
C PRO A 40 -7.62 -11.88 -8.21
N LEU A 41 -8.24 -10.73 -8.00
CA LEU A 41 -9.14 -10.07 -8.94
C LEU A 41 -8.60 -8.68 -9.29
N MET A 42 -8.29 -8.46 -10.58
CA MET A 42 -7.86 -7.14 -11.05
C MET A 42 -9.01 -6.15 -10.99
N VAL A 43 -8.83 -5.03 -10.32
CA VAL A 43 -9.81 -3.96 -10.17
C VAL A 43 -9.39 -2.78 -11.04
N PRO A 44 -10.15 -2.45 -12.10
CA PRO A 44 -9.87 -1.27 -12.90
C PRO A 44 -10.06 0.02 -12.09
N ALA A 45 -9.15 0.96 -12.25
CA ALA A 45 -9.23 2.28 -11.63
C ALA A 45 -10.01 3.26 -12.54
N ASP A 46 -11.29 2.96 -12.79
CA ASP A 46 -12.19 3.78 -13.61
C ASP A 46 -13.46 4.09 -12.82
N PRO A 47 -13.61 5.33 -12.31
CA PRO A 47 -14.71 5.69 -11.41
C PRO A 47 -16.10 5.68 -12.08
N GLU A 48 -16.16 5.70 -13.41
CA GLU A 48 -17.43 5.68 -14.15
C GLU A 48 -17.94 4.25 -14.41
N LYS A 49 -17.00 3.28 -14.43
CA LYS A 49 -17.32 1.88 -14.78
C LYS A 49 -17.31 0.94 -13.57
N VAL A 50 -16.73 1.37 -12.46
CA VAL A 50 -16.54 0.50 -11.28
C VAL A 50 -17.17 1.16 -10.05
N PRO A 51 -18.48 0.90 -9.78
CA PRO A 51 -19.16 1.44 -8.63
C PRO A 51 -18.54 0.94 -7.31
N LEU A 52 -18.32 1.86 -6.36
CA LEU A 52 -17.76 1.56 -5.05
C LEU A 52 -18.51 0.45 -4.31
N ALA A 53 -19.84 0.48 -4.35
CA ALA A 53 -20.67 -0.49 -3.65
C ALA A 53 -20.43 -1.91 -4.17
N ASP A 54 -20.28 -2.06 -5.48
CA ASP A 54 -20.07 -3.37 -6.11
C ASP A 54 -18.68 -3.93 -5.74
N LEU A 55 -17.65 -3.08 -5.65
CA LEU A 55 -16.32 -3.50 -5.20
C LEU A 55 -16.35 -4.01 -3.74
N LEU A 56 -17.02 -3.27 -2.86
CA LEU A 56 -17.13 -3.63 -1.43
C LEU A 56 -17.84 -4.96 -1.21
N GLU A 57 -18.77 -5.34 -2.08
CA GLU A 57 -19.49 -6.62 -2.01
C GLU A 57 -18.75 -7.75 -2.73
N ALA A 58 -18.05 -7.46 -3.83
CA ALA A 58 -17.35 -8.47 -4.63
C ALA A 58 -16.08 -9.02 -3.97
N CYS A 59 -15.39 -8.22 -3.17
CA CYS A 59 -14.09 -8.57 -2.61
C CYS A 59 -14.13 -8.76 -1.10
N SER A 60 -13.27 -9.61 -0.59
CA SER A 60 -13.06 -9.82 0.85
C SER A 60 -11.97 -8.92 1.44
N GLY A 61 -11.18 -8.29 0.60
CA GLY A 61 -10.14 -7.34 0.95
C GLY A 61 -9.46 -6.80 -0.29
N PHE A 62 -8.57 -5.80 -0.12
CA PHE A 62 -7.93 -5.12 -1.25
C PHE A 62 -6.44 -4.89 -1.03
N VAL A 63 -5.66 -5.08 -2.11
CA VAL A 63 -4.27 -4.64 -2.23
C VAL A 63 -4.25 -3.35 -3.07
N PHE A 64 -3.82 -2.26 -2.46
CA PHE A 64 -3.53 -0.99 -3.12
C PHE A 64 -2.08 -1.03 -3.57
N THR A 65 -1.87 -1.27 -4.85
CA THR A 65 -0.55 -1.53 -5.43
C THR A 65 0.31 -0.28 -5.51
N GLY A 66 1.62 -0.47 -5.64
CA GLY A 66 2.54 0.58 -6.08
C GLY A 66 2.17 1.13 -7.47
N GLY A 67 2.70 2.31 -7.81
CA GLY A 67 2.47 2.95 -9.10
C GLY A 67 3.51 4.05 -9.36
N ARG A 68 3.77 4.35 -10.64
CA ARG A 68 4.70 5.43 -11.01
C ARG A 68 4.09 6.83 -10.89
N ALA A 69 2.78 6.93 -11.13
CA ALA A 69 2.04 8.16 -10.96
C ALA A 69 1.91 8.51 -9.48
N ASN A 70 2.08 9.77 -9.12
CA ASN A 70 1.90 10.27 -7.77
C ASN A 70 0.40 10.52 -7.46
N VAL A 71 0.05 10.60 -6.18
CA VAL A 71 -1.26 11.10 -5.76
C VAL A 71 -1.33 12.59 -6.06
N HIS A 72 -2.43 13.05 -6.66
CA HIS A 72 -2.58 14.43 -7.06
C HIS A 72 -2.65 15.37 -5.84
N PRO A 73 -1.89 16.49 -5.82
CA PRO A 73 -1.81 17.38 -4.66
C PRO A 73 -3.14 18.01 -4.22
N GLU A 74 -4.08 18.21 -5.13
CA GLU A 74 -5.43 18.66 -4.82
C GLU A 74 -6.14 17.75 -3.80
N GLU A 75 -5.85 16.43 -3.79
CA GLU A 75 -6.45 15.45 -2.89
C GLU A 75 -6.03 15.64 -1.43
N TYR A 76 -4.95 16.38 -1.18
CA TYR A 76 -4.46 16.72 0.16
C TYR A 76 -4.25 18.24 0.36
N GLY A 77 -4.91 19.07 -0.48
CA GLY A 77 -5.01 20.52 -0.29
C GLY A 77 -3.75 21.31 -0.63
N GLU A 78 -2.88 20.76 -1.48
CA GLU A 78 -1.67 21.44 -1.95
C GLU A 78 -1.77 21.82 -3.44
N GLU A 79 -0.95 22.79 -3.86
CA GLU A 79 -0.88 23.22 -5.26
C GLU A 79 0.05 22.28 -6.05
N GLU A 80 -0.29 22.07 -7.33
CA GLU A 80 0.54 21.30 -8.24
C GLU A 80 1.85 22.04 -8.55
N THR A 81 2.95 21.31 -8.51
CA THR A 81 4.28 21.80 -8.89
C THR A 81 4.98 20.79 -9.80
N PRO A 82 6.01 21.16 -10.56
CA PRO A 82 6.77 20.23 -11.39
C PRO A 82 7.38 19.03 -10.63
N ALA A 83 7.65 19.19 -9.35
CA ALA A 83 8.19 18.11 -8.51
C ALA A 83 7.20 16.94 -8.29
N HIS A 84 5.90 17.17 -8.45
CA HIS A 84 4.89 16.13 -8.30
C HIS A 84 4.89 15.08 -9.43
N GLY A 85 5.40 15.41 -10.62
CA GLY A 85 5.49 14.48 -11.75
C GLY A 85 4.14 14.12 -12.36
N ALA A 86 3.99 12.86 -12.81
CA ALA A 86 2.76 12.38 -13.44
C ALA A 86 1.71 11.92 -12.41
N PHE A 87 0.43 12.02 -12.80
CA PHE A 87 -0.72 11.65 -11.97
C PHE A 87 -1.59 10.58 -12.63
N ASP A 88 -2.33 9.84 -11.79
CA ASP A 88 -3.44 8.99 -12.21
C ASP A 88 -4.70 9.41 -11.42
N ARG A 89 -5.37 10.44 -11.92
CA ARG A 89 -6.55 11.03 -11.25
C ARG A 89 -7.75 10.07 -11.22
N ASN A 90 -7.88 9.19 -12.18
CA ASN A 90 -8.93 8.18 -12.16
C ASN A 90 -8.71 7.22 -11.00
N ARG A 91 -7.47 6.80 -10.79
CA ARG A 91 -7.13 5.96 -9.64
C ARG A 91 -7.38 6.68 -8.32
N ASP A 92 -7.00 7.95 -8.17
CA ASP A 92 -7.27 8.71 -6.95
C ASP A 92 -8.79 8.78 -6.66
N ARG A 93 -9.62 9.03 -7.67
CA ARG A 93 -11.09 9.10 -7.55
C ARG A 93 -11.74 7.77 -7.17
N VAL A 94 -11.15 6.63 -7.50
CA VAL A 94 -11.61 5.29 -7.10
C VAL A 94 -11.10 4.92 -5.71
N VAL A 95 -9.78 5.07 -5.49
CA VAL A 95 -9.14 4.46 -4.31
C VAL A 95 -9.35 5.24 -3.02
N LEU A 96 -9.36 6.58 -3.06
CA LEU A 96 -9.50 7.37 -1.83
C LEU A 96 -10.86 7.15 -1.15
N PRO A 97 -12.02 7.17 -1.83
CA PRO A 97 -13.29 6.81 -1.22
C PRO A 97 -13.37 5.32 -0.86
N LEU A 98 -12.75 4.42 -1.62
CA LEU A 98 -12.72 3.00 -1.31
C LEU A 98 -11.96 2.75 0.01
N ILE A 99 -10.79 3.33 0.19
CA ILE A 99 -10.01 3.20 1.44
C ILE A 99 -10.84 3.66 2.64
N ARG A 100 -11.48 4.84 2.57
CA ARG A 100 -12.34 5.33 3.65
C ARG A 100 -13.46 4.34 4.01
N ALA A 101 -14.13 3.80 3.00
CA ALA A 101 -15.20 2.83 3.20
C ALA A 101 -14.70 1.50 3.82
N LEU A 102 -13.52 1.01 3.38
CA LEU A 102 -12.90 -0.21 3.92
C LEU A 102 -12.55 -0.03 5.40
N VAL A 103 -11.92 1.09 5.76
CA VAL A 103 -11.55 1.40 7.15
C VAL A 103 -12.77 1.43 8.05
N GLU A 104 -13.86 2.11 7.65
CA GLU A 104 -15.08 2.20 8.46
C GLU A 104 -15.82 0.86 8.55
N ARG A 105 -15.80 0.04 7.52
CA ARG A 105 -16.41 -1.30 7.52
C ARG A 105 -15.57 -2.33 8.29
N GLY A 106 -14.28 -2.08 8.48
CA GLY A 106 -13.31 -3.07 8.96
C GLY A 106 -12.96 -4.13 7.92
N GLN A 107 -13.18 -3.84 6.65
CA GLN A 107 -12.81 -4.72 5.55
C GLN A 107 -11.32 -4.59 5.27
N PRO A 108 -10.56 -5.72 5.16
CA PRO A 108 -9.11 -5.69 5.08
C PRO A 108 -8.56 -4.91 3.90
N LEU A 109 -7.53 -4.11 4.15
CA LEU A 109 -6.72 -3.44 3.13
C LEU A 109 -5.23 -3.57 3.41
N LEU A 110 -4.43 -3.69 2.35
CA LEU A 110 -2.97 -3.64 2.36
C LEU A 110 -2.51 -2.58 1.36
N GLY A 111 -1.86 -1.51 1.84
CA GLY A 111 -1.29 -0.46 1.00
C GLY A 111 0.20 -0.70 0.73
N ILE A 112 0.63 -0.61 -0.53
CA ILE A 112 2.01 -0.83 -0.97
C ILE A 112 2.49 0.40 -1.75
N CYS A 113 3.58 1.04 -1.33
CA CYS A 113 4.23 2.17 -1.97
C CYS A 113 3.23 3.30 -2.27
N ARG A 114 2.72 3.48 -3.49
CA ARG A 114 1.66 4.44 -3.77
C ARG A 114 0.40 4.17 -2.94
N GLY A 115 0.03 2.90 -2.74
CA GLY A 115 -1.11 2.51 -1.90
C GLY A 115 -0.95 2.93 -0.44
N PHE A 116 0.26 2.90 0.11
CA PHE A 116 0.58 3.43 1.43
C PHE A 116 0.32 4.94 1.51
N GLN A 117 0.72 5.68 0.47
CA GLN A 117 0.49 7.13 0.37
C GLN A 117 -1.00 7.45 0.21
N GLU A 118 -1.73 6.66 -0.62
CA GLU A 118 -3.18 6.75 -0.78
C GLU A 118 -3.94 6.54 0.54
N VAL A 119 -3.50 5.59 1.37
CA VAL A 119 -4.07 5.37 2.71
C VAL A 119 -3.89 6.61 3.58
N ASN A 120 -2.70 7.20 3.62
CA ASN A 120 -2.47 8.44 4.37
C ASN A 120 -3.36 9.59 3.90
N VAL A 121 -3.43 9.83 2.58
CA VAL A 121 -4.26 10.91 2.00
C VAL A 121 -5.75 10.66 2.24
N ALA A 122 -6.23 9.43 2.05
CA ALA A 122 -7.63 9.08 2.32
C ALA A 122 -8.04 9.36 3.76
N MET A 123 -7.09 9.28 4.71
CA MET A 123 -7.28 9.56 6.13
C MET A 123 -6.97 11.02 6.51
N GLY A 124 -6.76 11.91 5.53
CA GLY A 124 -6.56 13.36 5.74
C GLY A 124 -5.12 13.78 5.98
N GLY A 125 -4.15 12.93 5.65
CA GLY A 125 -2.72 13.27 5.67
C GLY A 125 -2.25 13.95 4.38
N THR A 126 -0.99 14.43 4.39
CA THR A 126 -0.35 15.14 3.27
C THR A 126 0.94 14.44 2.86
N LEU A 127 1.47 14.79 1.68
CA LEU A 127 2.64 14.15 1.08
C LEU A 127 3.70 15.18 0.69
N TYR A 128 4.98 14.80 0.79
CA TYR A 128 6.05 15.46 0.07
C TYR A 128 6.05 15.00 -1.39
N PRO A 129 6.18 15.89 -2.36
CA PRO A 129 6.23 15.51 -3.78
C PRO A 129 7.51 14.72 -4.13
N GLU A 130 8.64 15.06 -3.46
CA GLU A 130 9.94 14.44 -3.71
C GLU A 130 10.78 14.47 -2.41
N ILE A 131 11.01 13.30 -1.82
CA ILE A 131 11.71 13.19 -0.52
C ILE A 131 13.19 13.58 -0.64
N ARG A 132 13.88 13.15 -1.69
CA ARG A 132 15.33 13.39 -1.86
C ARG A 132 15.71 14.88 -1.95
N ASP A 133 14.72 15.77 -2.24
CA ASP A 133 14.94 17.20 -2.30
C ASP A 133 14.91 17.86 -0.90
N LEU A 134 14.56 17.08 0.13
CA LEU A 134 14.51 17.55 1.51
C LEU A 134 15.87 17.42 2.20
N PRO A 135 16.30 18.39 3.03
CA PRO A 135 17.55 18.30 3.77
C PRO A 135 17.59 17.05 4.67
N GLY A 136 18.68 16.30 4.59
CA GLY A 136 18.92 15.13 5.44
C GLY A 136 18.14 13.87 5.05
N ARG A 137 17.45 13.88 3.91
CA ARG A 137 16.75 12.69 3.36
C ARG A 137 17.61 11.98 2.32
N ASP A 138 17.48 10.67 2.30
CA ASP A 138 18.12 9.81 1.31
C ASP A 138 17.36 9.79 -0.02
N ASN A 139 18.01 9.27 -1.07
CA ASN A 139 17.34 9.04 -2.34
C ASN A 139 16.64 7.68 -2.34
N HIS A 140 15.33 7.69 -2.11
CA HIS A 140 14.47 6.52 -2.10
C HIS A 140 14.01 6.05 -3.49
N ARG A 141 14.36 6.75 -4.56
CA ARG A 141 13.92 6.38 -5.91
C ARG A 141 14.55 5.09 -6.41
N MET A 142 13.79 4.40 -7.25
CA MET A 142 14.28 3.29 -8.06
C MET A 142 15.50 3.73 -8.87
N PRO A 143 16.58 2.92 -8.94
CA PRO A 143 17.66 3.16 -9.88
C PRO A 143 17.13 3.24 -11.31
N PRO A 144 17.62 4.20 -12.12
CA PRO A 144 17.18 4.34 -13.51
C PRO A 144 17.57 3.12 -14.36
N ASP A 145 18.73 2.54 -14.07
CA ASP A 145 19.33 1.43 -14.82
C ASP A 145 19.40 0.16 -13.99
N GLY A 146 19.69 -0.97 -14.67
CA GLY A 146 19.84 -2.29 -14.04
C GLY A 146 18.68 -3.23 -14.27
N THR A 147 18.88 -4.48 -13.86
CA THR A 147 17.86 -5.55 -13.87
C THR A 147 16.77 -5.29 -12.84
N LEU A 148 15.65 -6.03 -12.89
CA LEU A 148 14.62 -5.94 -11.86
C LEU A 148 15.15 -6.34 -10.49
N GLU A 149 15.99 -7.36 -10.39
CA GLU A 149 16.63 -7.79 -9.15
C GLU A 149 17.47 -6.67 -8.52
N GLU A 150 18.24 -5.95 -9.33
CA GLU A 150 19.04 -4.80 -8.86
C GLU A 150 18.15 -3.63 -8.42
N LYS A 151 17.06 -3.39 -9.13
CA LYS A 151 16.09 -2.32 -8.78
C LYS A 151 15.36 -2.60 -7.48
N PHE A 152 14.99 -3.85 -7.22
CA PHE A 152 14.33 -4.28 -6.00
C PHE A 152 15.29 -4.80 -4.92
N ALA A 153 16.59 -4.60 -5.08
CA ALA A 153 17.57 -4.95 -4.06
C ALA A 153 17.29 -4.25 -2.72
N LEU A 154 17.53 -4.95 -1.62
CA LEU A 154 17.40 -4.41 -0.28
C LEU A 154 18.41 -3.28 -0.05
N ARG A 155 18.02 -2.18 0.57
CA ARG A 155 18.82 -0.96 0.65
C ARG A 155 18.94 -0.33 2.03
N HIS A 156 17.85 -0.26 2.80
CA HIS A 156 17.86 0.37 4.11
C HIS A 156 17.04 -0.44 5.11
N ASN A 157 17.37 -0.26 6.38
CA ASN A 157 16.57 -0.78 7.45
C ASN A 157 15.32 0.08 7.68
N VAL A 158 14.24 -0.56 8.11
CA VAL A 158 13.08 0.10 8.68
C VAL A 158 13.03 -0.27 10.16
N GLU A 159 13.11 0.73 11.04
CA GLU A 159 13.01 0.57 12.48
C GLU A 159 11.55 0.74 12.90
N PHE A 160 10.99 -0.28 13.58
CA PHE A 160 9.62 -0.25 14.07
C PHE A 160 9.55 0.27 15.50
N SER A 161 8.39 0.83 15.85
CA SER A 161 8.08 1.22 17.23
C SER A 161 8.22 0.01 18.15
N GLN A 162 8.81 0.21 19.33
CA GLN A 162 8.88 -0.85 20.34
C GLN A 162 7.46 -1.30 20.69
N ASP A 163 7.21 -2.61 20.68
CA ASP A 163 5.90 -3.22 20.90
C ASP A 163 4.80 -2.76 19.90
N GLY A 164 5.19 -2.10 18.82
CA GLY A 164 4.31 -1.70 17.72
C GLY A 164 3.75 -2.89 16.95
N VAL A 165 2.72 -2.63 16.14
CA VAL A 165 2.02 -3.67 15.37
C VAL A 165 2.96 -4.38 14.38
N PHE A 166 3.83 -3.62 13.71
CA PHE A 166 4.80 -4.20 12.79
C PHE A 166 5.92 -4.96 13.51
N HIS A 167 6.41 -4.46 14.66
CA HIS A 167 7.38 -5.19 15.48
C HIS A 167 6.82 -6.56 15.89
N GLN A 168 5.57 -6.62 16.36
CA GLN A 168 4.92 -7.86 16.76
C GLN A 168 4.70 -8.80 15.56
N LEU A 169 4.30 -8.27 14.41
CA LEU A 169 4.06 -9.05 13.19
C LEU A 169 5.35 -9.64 12.62
N MET A 170 6.41 -8.84 12.56
CA MET A 170 7.70 -9.23 11.96
C MET A 170 8.58 -10.03 12.92
N GLY A 171 8.29 -9.98 14.23
CA GLY A 171 9.13 -10.59 15.27
C GLY A 171 10.53 -9.95 15.38
N SER A 172 10.70 -8.72 14.86
CA SER A 172 11.95 -7.97 14.85
C SER A 172 11.66 -6.48 14.92
N GLN A 173 12.48 -5.75 15.66
CA GLN A 173 12.40 -4.29 15.74
C GLN A 173 12.94 -3.61 14.49
N SER A 174 13.76 -4.31 13.70
CA SER A 174 14.35 -3.76 12.48
C SER A 174 14.34 -4.79 11.37
N VAL A 175 13.99 -4.38 10.15
CA VAL A 175 14.01 -5.21 8.95
C VAL A 175 14.67 -4.47 7.79
N LEU A 176 15.39 -5.21 6.94
CA LEU A 176 16.01 -4.64 5.74
C LEU A 176 15.02 -4.71 4.57
N THR A 177 14.77 -3.60 3.89
CA THR A 177 13.76 -3.46 2.83
C THR A 177 14.35 -2.89 1.53
N ASN A 178 13.63 -3.06 0.43
CA ASN A 178 13.85 -2.30 -0.80
C ASN A 178 13.22 -0.91 -0.71
N THR A 179 13.57 0.01 -1.63
CA THR A 179 12.95 1.33 -1.71
C THR A 179 12.95 1.85 -3.15
N LEU A 180 11.79 2.27 -3.64
CA LEU A 180 11.54 2.60 -5.05
C LEU A 180 10.57 3.80 -5.23
N HIS A 181 10.55 4.76 -4.29
CA HIS A 181 9.60 5.87 -4.29
C HIS A 181 10.27 7.23 -4.27
N GLY A 182 9.58 8.27 -4.72
CA GLY A 182 10.01 9.66 -4.61
C GLY A 182 9.09 10.46 -3.70
N GLN A 183 7.78 10.22 -3.79
CA GLN A 183 6.78 10.80 -2.91
C GLN A 183 6.77 10.07 -1.55
N GLY A 184 6.42 10.76 -0.47
CA GLY A 184 6.29 10.16 0.85
C GLY A 184 5.47 11.00 1.82
N ILE A 185 5.15 10.47 2.99
CA ILE A 185 4.31 11.16 3.99
C ILE A 185 5.02 12.41 4.51
N LYS A 186 4.32 13.56 4.44
CA LYS A 186 4.70 14.84 5.04
C LYS A 186 4.07 14.99 6.42
N SER A 187 2.76 14.76 6.48
CA SER A 187 2.01 14.72 7.74
C SER A 187 1.08 13.53 7.73
N PRO A 188 1.10 12.68 8.76
CA PRO A 188 0.13 11.60 8.88
C PRO A 188 -1.28 12.16 9.09
N GLY A 189 -2.29 11.49 8.56
CA GLY A 189 -3.70 11.78 8.85
C GLY A 189 -4.03 11.54 10.33
N PRO A 190 -5.11 12.14 10.87
CA PRO A 190 -5.40 12.12 12.31
C PRO A 190 -5.45 10.73 12.96
N ARG A 191 -5.80 9.69 12.19
CA ARG A 191 -5.85 8.29 12.66
C ARG A 191 -4.68 7.44 12.14
N VAL A 192 -3.78 8.04 11.36
CA VAL A 192 -2.63 7.32 10.81
C VAL A 192 -1.52 7.26 11.86
N VAL A 193 -1.14 6.07 12.26
CA VAL A 193 0.02 5.84 13.14
C VAL A 193 1.20 5.42 12.29
N VAL A 194 2.28 6.18 12.37
CA VAL A 194 3.56 5.78 11.75
C VAL A 194 4.28 4.86 12.72
N ASP A 195 4.39 3.59 12.35
CA ASP A 195 4.95 2.51 13.17
C ASP A 195 6.35 2.07 12.72
N GLY A 196 6.83 2.58 11.59
CA GLY A 196 8.16 2.29 11.08
C GLY A 196 8.77 3.45 10.30
N HIS A 197 10.07 3.65 10.48
CA HIS A 197 10.85 4.72 9.81
C HIS A 197 12.15 4.17 9.22
N ALA A 198 12.56 4.73 8.09
CA ALA A 198 13.91 4.62 7.58
C ALA A 198 14.89 5.43 8.44
N PRO A 199 16.24 5.20 8.34
CA PRO A 199 17.23 5.91 9.15
C PRO A 199 17.23 7.43 8.97
N ASP A 200 16.80 7.92 7.81
CA ASP A 200 16.66 9.35 7.52
C ASP A 200 15.35 9.95 8.06
N GLY A 201 14.54 9.16 8.76
CA GLY A 201 13.26 9.55 9.35
C GLY A 201 12.08 9.53 8.36
N THR A 202 12.25 8.96 7.16
CA THR A 202 11.14 8.74 6.22
C THR A 202 10.17 7.70 6.78
N ALA A 203 8.86 8.00 6.76
CA ALA A 203 7.82 7.06 7.18
C ALA A 203 7.72 5.89 6.19
N GLU A 204 7.83 4.66 6.70
CA GLU A 204 7.90 3.44 5.90
C GLU A 204 6.77 2.45 6.21
N ALA A 205 6.18 2.50 7.40
CA ALA A 205 5.11 1.61 7.81
C ALA A 205 4.04 2.38 8.60
N ILE A 206 2.76 2.16 8.24
CA ILE A 206 1.61 2.78 8.91
C ILE A 206 0.49 1.79 9.14
N TYR A 207 -0.36 2.11 10.11
CA TYR A 207 -1.68 1.50 10.28
C TYR A 207 -2.69 2.57 10.71
N ILE A 208 -3.99 2.22 10.71
CA ILE A 208 -5.04 3.13 11.12
C ILE A 208 -5.50 2.78 12.54
N ASP A 209 -5.29 3.72 13.47
CA ASP A 209 -5.73 3.57 14.86
C ASP A 209 -7.25 3.47 14.97
N GLY A 210 -7.71 2.57 15.83
CA GLY A 210 -9.12 2.32 16.05
C GLY A 210 -9.86 1.74 14.84
N ALA A 211 -9.17 1.31 13.77
CA ALA A 211 -9.82 0.59 12.69
C ALA A 211 -10.24 -0.82 13.15
N PRO A 212 -11.49 -1.27 12.85
CA PRO A 212 -11.96 -2.58 13.29
C PRO A 212 -11.36 -3.75 12.49
N GLY A 213 -10.61 -3.48 11.40
CA GLY A 213 -10.04 -4.46 10.50
C GLY A 213 -8.54 -4.28 10.23
N PHE A 214 -7.99 -5.12 9.35
CA PHE A 214 -6.60 -5.06 8.93
C PHE A 214 -6.36 -3.84 8.01
N THR A 215 -5.43 -2.95 8.40
CA THR A 215 -5.13 -1.68 7.68
C THR A 215 -3.63 -1.43 7.54
N LEU A 216 -2.78 -2.47 7.58
CA LEU A 216 -1.34 -2.28 7.46
C LEU A 216 -0.96 -1.80 6.07
N SER A 217 -0.04 -0.84 6.03
CA SER A 217 0.46 -0.31 4.77
C SER A 217 1.95 -0.02 4.90
N VAL A 218 2.70 -0.26 3.81
CA VAL A 218 4.15 -0.16 3.77
C VAL A 218 4.62 0.63 2.55
N GLN A 219 5.69 1.40 2.70
CA GLN A 219 6.22 2.23 1.62
C GLN A 219 7.14 1.43 0.67
N TRP A 220 7.79 0.37 1.18
CA TRP A 220 8.56 -0.56 0.36
C TRP A 220 7.67 -1.50 -0.46
N HIS A 221 8.27 -2.40 -1.23
CA HIS A 221 7.59 -3.36 -2.10
C HIS A 221 7.72 -4.80 -1.58
N PRO A 222 6.84 -5.23 -0.66
CA PRO A 222 6.86 -6.57 -0.09
C PRO A 222 6.39 -7.64 -1.09
N GLU A 223 5.70 -7.24 -2.17
CA GLU A 223 5.26 -8.17 -3.21
C GLU A 223 6.43 -8.74 -4.03
N TRP A 224 7.60 -8.08 -4.00
CA TRP A 224 8.80 -8.60 -4.63
C TRP A 224 9.32 -9.79 -3.85
N ASN A 225 9.27 -10.97 -4.50
CA ASN A 225 9.71 -12.23 -3.90
C ASN A 225 8.98 -12.63 -2.59
N ALA A 226 7.72 -12.22 -2.42
CA ALA A 226 6.94 -12.34 -1.19
C ALA A 226 6.96 -13.75 -0.56
N LYS A 227 7.02 -14.80 -1.38
CA LYS A 227 7.01 -16.20 -0.90
C LYS A 227 8.32 -16.61 -0.20
N ALA A 228 9.46 -16.11 -0.66
CA ALA A 228 10.77 -16.46 -0.13
C ALA A 228 11.31 -15.43 0.87
N ASP A 229 10.83 -14.20 0.81
CA ASP A 229 11.30 -13.12 1.67
C ASP A 229 10.69 -13.23 3.10
N PRO A 230 11.53 -13.37 4.14
CA PRO A 230 11.06 -13.52 5.52
C PRO A 230 10.37 -12.27 6.08
N VAL A 231 10.59 -11.09 5.49
CA VAL A 231 9.94 -9.82 5.88
C VAL A 231 8.55 -9.70 5.24
N SER A 232 8.45 -10.04 3.97
CA SER A 232 7.20 -9.88 3.19
C SER A 232 6.15 -10.95 3.51
N ARG A 233 6.60 -12.19 3.74
CA ARG A 233 5.72 -13.34 3.96
C ARG A 233 4.73 -13.12 5.12
N PRO A 234 5.14 -12.73 6.36
CA PRO A 234 4.22 -12.52 7.47
C PRO A 234 3.14 -11.49 7.18
N LEU A 235 3.48 -10.44 6.42
CA LEU A 235 2.55 -9.38 6.05
C LEU A 235 1.41 -9.91 5.17
N PHE A 236 1.74 -10.66 4.11
CA PHE A 236 0.74 -11.24 3.21
C PHE A 236 -0.04 -12.39 3.87
N GLU A 237 0.58 -13.21 4.72
CA GLU A 237 -0.12 -14.26 5.49
C GLU A 237 -1.15 -13.66 6.45
N ALA A 238 -0.79 -12.60 7.19
CA ALA A 238 -1.70 -11.90 8.09
C ALA A 238 -2.85 -11.22 7.33
N PHE A 239 -2.55 -10.56 6.20
CA PHE A 239 -3.56 -9.96 5.33
C PHE A 239 -4.52 -11.02 4.78
N GLY A 240 -4.01 -12.14 4.27
CA GLY A 240 -4.82 -13.26 3.78
C GLY A 240 -5.71 -13.88 4.85
N SER A 241 -5.19 -14.01 6.09
CA SER A 241 -6.00 -14.45 7.24
C SER A 241 -7.17 -13.50 7.52
N ALA A 242 -6.91 -12.19 7.52
CA ALA A 242 -7.95 -11.18 7.73
C ALA A 242 -9.02 -11.24 6.61
N CYS A 243 -8.61 -11.45 5.35
CA CYS A 243 -9.55 -11.61 4.23
C CYS A 243 -10.40 -12.88 4.35
N ARG A 244 -9.85 -13.99 4.85
CA ARG A 244 -10.62 -15.21 5.14
C ARG A 244 -11.64 -14.99 6.24
N ASP A 245 -11.24 -14.34 7.33
CA ASP A 245 -12.13 -14.02 8.45
C ASP A 245 -13.28 -13.12 8.01
N TRP A 246 -13.01 -12.16 7.14
CA TRP A 246 -14.04 -11.32 6.53
C TRP A 246 -15.01 -12.13 5.66
N ALA A 247 -14.49 -12.98 4.75
CA ALA A 247 -15.29 -13.84 3.86
C ALA A 247 -16.19 -14.81 4.64
N ASP A 248 -15.72 -15.29 5.78
CA ASP A 248 -16.47 -16.20 6.65
C ASP A 248 -17.50 -15.46 7.54
N GLY A 249 -17.66 -14.13 7.37
CA GLY A 249 -18.55 -13.31 8.20
C GLY A 249 -18.07 -13.13 9.65
N ARG A 250 -16.85 -13.53 9.94
CA ARG A 250 -16.20 -13.27 11.23
C ARG A 250 -15.63 -11.84 11.13
N ARG A 251 -16.13 -10.92 11.94
CA ARG A 251 -15.53 -9.59 12.04
C ARG A 251 -14.06 -9.75 12.41
N ALA A 252 -13.19 -9.11 11.65
CA ALA A 252 -11.76 -9.12 11.93
C ALA A 252 -11.53 -8.77 13.43
N ARG A 253 -10.69 -9.55 14.10
CA ARG A 253 -10.25 -9.19 15.46
C ARG A 253 -9.48 -7.88 15.34
N PRO A 254 -9.73 -6.89 16.23
CA PRO A 254 -8.92 -5.68 16.24
C PRO A 254 -7.45 -6.10 16.31
N MET A 255 -6.64 -5.62 15.38
CA MET A 255 -5.22 -5.83 15.44
C MET A 255 -4.71 -5.21 16.73
N LEU A 256 -4.00 -6.00 17.51
CA LEU A 256 -3.38 -5.76 18.80
C LEU A 256 -3.46 -4.30 19.30
N ARG A 257 -4.11 -4.09 20.43
CA ARG A 257 -4.06 -2.80 21.12
C ARG A 257 -2.64 -2.63 21.63
N SER A 258 -2.00 -1.51 21.29
CA SER A 258 -0.87 -1.01 22.07
C SER A 258 -1.28 -0.93 23.54
N ALA A 259 -0.51 -1.57 24.39
CA ALA A 259 -0.68 -1.54 25.85
C ALA A 259 -0.40 -0.13 26.40
#